data_38b487cc6d83c361e2a2afaa5d00dfed
#
_entry.id   38b487cc6d83c361e2a2afaa5d00dfed
#
_cell.length_a   1.000
_cell.length_b   1.000
_cell.length_c   1.000
_cell.angle_alpha   90.00
_cell.angle_beta   90.00
_cell.angle_gamma   90.00
#
_symmetry.space_group_name_H-M   'P 1'
#
loop_
_entity.id
_entity.type
_entity.pdbx_description
1 polymer ?
#
loop_
_entity_poly.entity_id
_entity_poly.type
_entity_poly.pdbx_seq_one_letter_code
_entity_poly.pdbx_strand_id
1 'polypeptide(L)'
;MDFIVEFYETVSGNCPVREFLDELKSSAPDDFAAVLAGLAKLRNRQYRREPLSKSLGDGLFELRHVGKLNTRVLWFFMKGKRIVAVHGIRNKGQAIASHDRKTAEERMHDWQQRTTP
;
A
#
# COMPACT_ATOMS: atom_id res chain seq x y z
N MET A 1 8.72 -10.41 16.47
CA MET A 1 7.28 -10.09 16.53
C MET A 1 6.84 -9.43 15.23
N ASP A 2 5.75 -9.92 14.67
CA ASP A 2 5.31 -9.45 13.37
C ASP A 2 4.62 -8.09 13.43
N PHE A 3 4.72 -7.35 12.33
CA PHE A 3 3.97 -6.12 12.16
C PHE A 3 2.52 -6.42 11.81
N ILE A 4 1.66 -5.44 12.04
CA ILE A 4 0.25 -5.51 11.64
C ILE A 4 0.08 -4.65 10.40
N VAL A 5 -0.66 -5.17 9.41
CA VAL A 5 -1.02 -4.38 8.22
C VAL A 5 -2.43 -3.85 8.41
N GLU A 6 -2.58 -2.55 8.24
CA GLU A 6 -3.89 -1.90 8.32
C GLU A 6 -4.06 -0.96 7.12
N PHE A 7 -5.29 -0.54 6.89
CA PHE A 7 -5.63 0.31 5.75
C PHE A 7 -6.06 1.70 6.21
N TYR A 8 -5.57 2.70 5.51
CA TYR A 8 -5.99 4.07 5.72
C TYR A 8 -7.50 4.22 5.51
N GLU A 9 -8.16 4.96 6.40
CA GLU A 9 -9.56 5.34 6.24
C GLU A 9 -9.67 6.85 6.20
N THR A 10 -10.54 7.37 5.33
CA THR A 10 -10.80 8.81 5.27
C THR A 10 -11.60 9.23 6.51
N VAL A 11 -11.69 10.54 6.74
CA VAL A 11 -12.49 11.09 7.84
C VAL A 11 -13.95 10.62 7.78
N SER A 12 -14.48 10.44 6.58
CA SER A 12 -15.86 9.97 6.39
C SER A 12 -16.00 8.44 6.46
N GLY A 13 -14.91 7.71 6.72
CA GLY A 13 -14.96 6.27 6.91
C GLY A 13 -14.76 5.43 5.66
N ASN A 14 -14.44 6.06 4.52
CA ASN A 14 -14.12 5.31 3.30
C ASN A 14 -12.72 4.71 3.40
N CYS A 15 -12.55 3.52 2.83
CA CYS A 15 -11.28 2.83 2.84
C CYS A 15 -10.82 2.62 1.40
N PRO A 16 -10.01 3.55 0.84
CA PRO A 16 -9.64 3.50 -0.58
C PRO A 16 -8.91 2.23 -1.00
N VAL A 17 -8.02 1.71 -0.16
CA VAL A 17 -7.28 0.49 -0.51
C VAL A 17 -8.21 -0.71 -0.52
N ARG A 18 -9.15 -0.80 0.40
CA ARG A 18 -10.12 -1.89 0.40
C ARG A 18 -11.00 -1.84 -0.85
N GLU A 19 -11.45 -0.65 -1.23
CA GLU A 19 -12.22 -0.45 -2.46
C GLU A 19 -11.42 -0.87 -3.68
N PHE A 20 -10.14 -0.49 -3.72
CA PHE A 20 -9.22 -0.89 -4.78
C PHE A 20 -9.09 -2.41 -4.85
N LEU A 21 -8.91 -3.06 -3.69
CA LEU A 21 -8.77 -4.51 -3.62
C LEU A 21 -10.04 -5.24 -4.05
N ASP A 22 -11.21 -4.72 -3.67
CA ASP A 22 -12.50 -5.31 -4.08
C ASP A 22 -12.67 -5.26 -5.59
N GLU A 23 -12.32 -4.14 -6.20
CA GLU A 23 -12.34 -3.99 -7.65
C GLU A 23 -11.37 -4.94 -8.33
N LEU A 24 -10.16 -5.02 -7.78
CA LEU A 24 -9.12 -5.91 -8.30
C LEU A 24 -9.56 -7.37 -8.23
N LYS A 25 -10.21 -7.76 -7.14
CA LYS A 25 -10.73 -9.11 -6.95
C LYS A 25 -11.70 -9.50 -8.06
N SER A 26 -12.55 -8.56 -8.48
CA SER A 26 -13.53 -8.81 -9.54
C SER A 26 -12.90 -8.87 -10.92
N SER A 27 -11.93 -7.97 -11.21
CA SER A 27 -11.40 -7.81 -12.56
C SER A 27 -10.12 -8.59 -12.81
N ALA A 28 -9.32 -8.88 -11.78
CA ALA A 28 -8.04 -9.55 -11.90
C ALA A 28 -7.75 -10.38 -10.64
N PRO A 29 -8.47 -11.49 -10.43
CA PRO A 29 -8.35 -12.26 -9.18
C PRO A 29 -6.95 -12.78 -8.90
N ASP A 30 -6.15 -13.08 -9.92
CA ASP A 30 -4.78 -13.52 -9.71
C ASP A 30 -3.91 -12.40 -9.14
N ASP A 31 -4.08 -11.18 -9.64
CA ASP A 31 -3.37 -10.02 -9.12
C ASP A 31 -3.83 -9.71 -7.70
N PHE A 32 -5.13 -9.83 -7.44
CA PHE A 32 -5.68 -9.65 -6.10
C PHE A 32 -5.03 -10.60 -5.09
N ALA A 33 -4.96 -11.88 -5.44
CA ALA A 33 -4.34 -12.90 -4.57
C ALA A 33 -2.86 -12.58 -4.32
N ALA A 34 -2.15 -12.15 -5.35
CA ALA A 34 -0.72 -11.83 -5.24
C ALA A 34 -0.50 -10.60 -4.37
N VAL A 35 -1.35 -9.58 -4.49
CA VAL A 35 -1.26 -8.38 -3.66
C VAL A 35 -1.51 -8.71 -2.20
N LEU A 36 -2.55 -9.52 -1.91
CA LEU A 36 -2.81 -9.95 -0.53
C LEU A 36 -1.64 -10.72 0.06
N ALA A 37 -1.07 -11.63 -0.72
CA ALA A 37 0.11 -12.39 -0.28
C ALA A 37 1.29 -11.46 -0.02
N GLY A 38 1.49 -10.46 -0.88
CA GLY A 38 2.55 -9.47 -0.70
C GLY A 38 2.36 -8.65 0.57
N LEU A 39 1.14 -8.18 0.83
CA LEU A 39 0.85 -7.43 2.06
C LEU A 39 1.13 -8.28 3.29
N ALA A 40 0.75 -9.55 3.26
CA ALA A 40 1.04 -10.47 4.36
C ALA A 40 2.55 -10.64 4.56
N LYS A 41 3.31 -10.70 3.49
CA LYS A 41 4.78 -10.83 3.57
C LYS A 41 5.42 -9.59 4.18
N LEU A 42 4.85 -8.41 4.00
CA LEU A 42 5.40 -7.19 4.59
C LEU A 42 5.45 -7.23 6.11
N ARG A 43 4.67 -8.09 6.76
CA ARG A 43 4.72 -8.28 8.20
C ARG A 43 6.07 -8.82 8.65
N ASN A 44 6.80 -9.46 7.75
CA ASN A 44 8.11 -10.03 8.01
C ASN A 44 9.19 -9.13 7.41
N ARG A 45 10.15 -8.70 8.25
CA ARG A 45 11.20 -7.76 7.88
C ARG A 45 11.97 -8.16 6.62
N GLN A 46 12.22 -9.45 6.43
CA GLN A 46 13.03 -9.91 5.29
C GLN A 46 12.41 -9.60 3.94
N TYR A 47 11.09 -9.37 3.88
CA TYR A 47 10.39 -9.07 2.62
C TYR A 47 10.20 -7.57 2.37
N ARG A 48 10.69 -6.69 3.28
CA ARG A 48 10.55 -5.24 3.13
C ARG A 48 11.71 -4.64 2.35
N ARG A 49 12.07 -5.29 1.26
CA ARG A 49 13.16 -4.87 0.37
C ARG A 49 12.87 -5.35 -1.04
N GLU A 50 13.63 -4.83 -2.00
CA GLU A 50 13.46 -5.24 -3.38
C GLU A 50 13.71 -6.74 -3.53
N PRO A 51 12.99 -7.41 -4.45
CA PRO A 51 12.09 -6.80 -5.44
C PRO A 51 10.67 -6.54 -4.95
N LEU A 52 10.26 -7.08 -3.80
CA LEU A 52 8.87 -6.96 -3.34
C LEU A 52 8.52 -5.56 -2.87
N SER A 53 9.43 -4.91 -2.14
CA SER A 53 9.18 -3.60 -1.56
C SER A 53 10.32 -2.64 -1.88
N LYS A 54 9.98 -1.37 -2.08
CA LYS A 54 10.95 -0.34 -2.43
C LYS A 54 10.60 0.97 -1.73
N SER A 55 11.62 1.64 -1.19
CA SER A 55 11.44 2.97 -0.62
C SER A 55 11.27 4.01 -1.73
N LEU A 56 10.30 4.90 -1.56
CA LEU A 56 10.07 6.03 -2.46
C LEU A 56 10.62 7.34 -1.90
N GLY A 57 11.20 7.30 -0.70
CA GLY A 57 11.65 8.50 0.01
C GLY A 57 10.54 9.07 0.89
N ASP A 58 10.92 9.95 1.81
CA ASP A 58 10.00 10.67 2.71
C ASP A 58 9.08 9.76 3.54
N GLY A 59 9.55 8.54 3.81
CA GLY A 59 8.80 7.59 4.64
C GLY A 59 7.78 6.76 3.89
N LEU A 60 7.64 6.94 2.59
CA LEU A 60 6.69 6.22 1.77
C LEU A 60 7.37 5.05 1.05
N PHE A 61 6.69 3.92 0.97
CA PHE A 61 7.18 2.71 0.33
C PHE A 61 6.18 2.19 -0.67
N GLU A 62 6.64 1.36 -1.63
CA GLU A 62 5.73 0.66 -2.52
C GLU A 62 5.88 -0.84 -2.37
N LEU A 63 4.74 -1.54 -2.41
CA LEU A 63 4.68 -2.97 -2.62
C LEU A 63 4.44 -3.18 -4.11
N ARG A 64 5.30 -3.95 -4.76
CA ARG A 64 5.21 -4.20 -6.19
C ARG A 64 4.79 -5.63 -6.46
N HIS A 65 3.75 -5.79 -7.25
CA HIS A 65 3.44 -7.06 -7.85
C HIS A 65 3.73 -6.93 -9.35
N VAL A 66 4.76 -7.62 -9.80
CA VAL A 66 5.13 -7.62 -11.21
C VAL A 66 4.34 -8.72 -11.89
N GLY A 67 3.14 -8.39 -12.30
CA GLY A 67 2.27 -9.28 -13.05
C GLY A 67 1.85 -8.59 -14.34
N LYS A 68 0.74 -9.04 -14.90
CA LYS A 68 0.23 -8.48 -16.16
C LYS A 68 -0.11 -7.01 -16.04
N LEU A 69 -0.49 -6.55 -14.85
CA LEU A 69 -1.00 -5.21 -14.64
C LEU A 69 -0.08 -4.30 -13.82
N ASN A 70 1.08 -4.81 -13.40
CA ASN A 70 2.02 -4.05 -12.56
C ASN A 70 1.29 -3.35 -11.40
N THR A 71 0.53 -4.11 -10.65
CA THR A 71 -0.24 -3.61 -9.53
C THR A 71 0.69 -3.22 -8.39
N ARG A 72 0.42 -2.06 -7.78
CA ARG A 72 1.23 -1.54 -6.69
C ARG A 72 0.35 -1.07 -5.55
N VAL A 73 0.86 -1.17 -4.32
CA VAL A 73 0.23 -0.60 -3.14
C VAL A 73 1.27 0.25 -2.42
N LEU A 74 0.93 1.50 -2.13
CA LEU A 74 1.81 2.41 -1.41
C LEU A 74 1.49 2.35 0.07
N TRP A 75 2.53 2.35 0.90
CA TRP A 75 2.38 2.15 2.34
C TRP A 75 3.47 2.88 3.12
N PHE A 76 3.26 3.02 4.43
CA PHE A 76 4.24 3.64 5.33
C PHE A 76 4.19 2.96 6.70
N PHE A 77 5.20 3.26 7.54
CA PHE A 77 5.28 2.73 8.90
C PHE A 77 4.65 3.67 9.91
N MET A 78 3.93 3.10 10.88
CA MET A 78 3.45 3.82 12.06
C MET A 78 4.05 3.18 13.31
N LYS A 79 4.08 3.94 14.43
CA LYS A 79 4.52 3.42 15.71
C LYS A 79 3.67 2.22 16.13
N GLY A 80 4.27 1.31 16.89
CA GLY A 80 3.57 0.10 17.33
C GLY A 80 3.63 -1.03 16.32
N LYS A 81 4.64 -1.05 15.46
CA LYS A 81 4.84 -2.10 14.45
C LYS A 81 3.65 -2.21 13.51
N ARG A 82 3.24 -1.08 12.97
CA ARG A 82 2.09 -0.98 12.08
C ARG A 82 2.54 -0.56 10.68
N ILE A 83 2.01 -1.23 9.69
CA ILE A 83 2.19 -0.90 8.27
C ILE A 83 0.83 -0.44 7.76
N VAL A 84 0.77 0.78 7.24
CA VAL A 84 -0.49 1.38 6.79
C VAL A 84 -0.47 1.51 5.28
N ALA A 85 -1.37 0.81 4.61
CA ALA A 85 -1.54 0.90 3.16
C ALA A 85 -2.46 2.10 2.85
N VAL A 86 -2.02 2.98 1.96
CA VAL A 86 -2.74 4.23 1.70
C VAL A 86 -3.27 4.36 0.28
N HIS A 87 -2.71 3.66 -0.71
CA HIS A 87 -3.10 3.88 -2.10
C HIS A 87 -2.77 2.67 -2.95
N GLY A 88 -3.72 2.26 -3.80
CA GLY A 88 -3.52 1.19 -4.76
C GLY A 88 -3.44 1.75 -6.17
N ILE A 89 -2.56 1.16 -7.00
CA ILE A 89 -2.34 1.62 -8.37
C ILE A 89 -2.39 0.43 -9.32
N ARG A 90 -3.20 0.53 -10.35
CA ARG A 90 -3.19 -0.40 -11.48
C ARG A 90 -2.50 0.33 -12.62
N ASN A 91 -1.23 0.04 -12.81
CA ASN A 91 -0.42 0.79 -13.73
C ASN A 91 0.40 -0.15 -14.61
N LYS A 92 0.26 -0.01 -15.92
CA LYS A 92 1.04 -0.77 -16.89
C LYS A 92 2.41 -0.14 -17.14
N GLY A 93 2.62 1.09 -16.67
CA GLY A 93 3.89 1.78 -16.79
C GLY A 93 4.86 1.38 -15.69
N GLN A 94 6.07 1.88 -15.78
CA GLN A 94 7.13 1.57 -14.83
C GLN A 94 7.24 2.60 -13.71
N ALA A 95 6.87 3.84 -13.99
CA ALA A 95 6.99 4.93 -13.02
C ALA A 95 5.65 5.20 -12.35
N ILE A 96 5.71 5.55 -11.08
CA ILE A 96 4.52 5.99 -10.35
C ILE A 96 4.21 7.42 -10.79
N ALA A 97 2.96 7.67 -11.19
CA ALA A 97 2.53 9.00 -11.57
C ALA A 97 2.59 9.95 -10.38
N SER A 98 2.94 11.22 -10.64
CA SER A 98 3.07 12.19 -9.55
C SER A 98 1.78 12.40 -8.77
N HIS A 99 0.62 12.32 -9.42
CA HIS A 99 -0.66 12.45 -8.72
C HIS A 99 -0.94 11.28 -7.78
N ASP A 100 -0.48 10.07 -8.11
CA ASP A 100 -0.62 8.91 -7.23
C ASP A 100 0.26 9.08 -6.00
N ARG A 101 1.49 9.54 -6.19
CA ARG A 101 2.40 9.79 -5.09
C ARG A 101 1.85 10.88 -4.17
N LYS A 102 1.34 11.95 -4.76
CA LYS A 102 0.75 13.05 -3.98
C LYS A 102 -0.43 12.58 -3.14
N THR A 103 -1.31 11.78 -3.72
CA THR A 103 -2.45 11.21 -3.00
C THR A 103 -1.97 10.37 -1.81
N ALA A 104 -0.97 9.53 -2.02
CA ALA A 104 -0.42 8.69 -0.96
C ALA A 104 0.20 9.53 0.16
N GLU A 105 0.95 10.56 -0.20
CA GLU A 105 1.57 11.44 0.78
C GLU A 105 0.53 12.20 1.61
N GLU A 106 -0.50 12.71 0.98
CA GLU A 106 -1.59 13.40 1.67
C GLU A 106 -2.29 12.48 2.66
N ARG A 107 -2.57 11.24 2.24
CA ARG A 107 -3.21 10.25 3.11
C ARG A 107 -2.31 9.84 4.27
N MET A 108 -1.02 9.69 4.01
CA MET A 108 -0.04 9.38 5.05
C MET A 108 -0.03 10.47 6.13
N HIS A 109 0.07 11.72 5.72
CA HIS A 109 0.09 12.85 6.66
C HIS A 109 -1.22 12.95 7.42
N ASP A 110 -2.35 12.79 6.76
CA ASP A 110 -3.67 12.79 7.39
C ASP A 110 -3.77 11.71 8.46
N TRP A 111 -3.38 10.49 8.14
CA TRP A 111 -3.45 9.38 9.08
C TRP A 111 -2.54 9.58 10.28
N GLN A 112 -1.33 10.08 10.04
CA GLN A 112 -0.38 10.36 11.11
C GLN A 112 -0.94 11.40 12.07
N GLN A 113 -1.56 12.44 11.56
CA GLN A 113 -2.12 13.51 12.40
C GLN A 113 -3.34 13.05 13.19
N ARG A 114 -4.20 12.25 12.58
CA ARG A 114 -5.44 11.80 13.24
C ARG A 114 -5.23 10.69 14.25
N THR A 115 -4.24 9.84 14.03
CA THR A 115 -4.04 8.65 14.86
C THR A 115 -2.88 8.75 15.84
N THR A 116 -2.18 9.87 15.84
CA THR A 116 -1.11 10.14 16.82
C THR A 116 -1.75 10.76 18.05
N PRO A 117 -1.52 10.18 19.25
CA PRO A 117 -2.04 10.75 20.49
C PRO A 117 -1.41 12.10 20.80
#